data_ff69a487e762dac8c07ac4e24d14dd4f
#
_entry.id   ff69a487e762dac8c07ac4e24d14dd4f
#
_cell.length_a   1.000
_cell.length_b   1.000
_cell.length_c   1.000
_cell.angle_alpha   90.00
_cell.angle_beta   90.00
_cell.angle_gamma   90.00
#
_symmetry.space_group_name_H-M   'P 1'
#
loop_
_entity.id
_entity.type
_entity.pdbx_description
1 polymer ?
#
loop_
_entity_poly.entity_id
_entity_poly.type
_entity_poly.pdbx_seq_one_letter_code
_entity_poly.pdbx_strand_id
1 'polypeptide(L)'
;MDVAELIAAARSGNTRAVGRLLSLVESDRRAEVLAEVGSVTVPVIGVTGPPGAGKSTTIAVLVAAYRERGQRVAVLAVDPSSPYSGGALL
;
A
#
# COMPACT_ATOMS: atom_id res chain seq x y z
N MET A 1 -21.55 -2.34 3.00
CA MET A 1 -21.10 -1.27 2.12
C MET A 1 -20.69 -1.83 0.77
N ASP A 2 -21.06 -1.16 -0.29
CA ASP A 2 -20.55 -1.58 -1.58
C ASP A 2 -19.17 -0.97 -1.84
N VAL A 3 -18.57 -1.36 -2.97
CA VAL A 3 -17.19 -0.93 -3.27
C VAL A 3 -17.09 0.58 -3.43
N ALA A 4 -18.07 1.20 -4.08
CA ALA A 4 -18.04 2.66 -4.28
C ALA A 4 -18.10 3.40 -2.94
N GLU A 5 -18.92 2.92 -2.01
CA GLU A 5 -19.01 3.51 -0.68
C GLU A 5 -17.71 3.34 0.10
N LEU A 6 -17.08 2.17 -0.01
CA LEU A 6 -15.80 1.92 0.65
C LEU A 6 -14.71 2.85 0.11
N ILE A 7 -14.68 3.05 -1.21
CA ILE A 7 -13.71 3.95 -1.82
C ILE A 7 -13.91 5.38 -1.35
N ALA A 8 -15.16 5.84 -1.31
CA ALA A 8 -15.46 7.18 -0.83
C ALA A 8 -15.03 7.35 0.62
N ALA A 9 -15.31 6.36 1.48
CA ALA A 9 -14.91 6.40 2.87
C ALA A 9 -13.39 6.41 3.02
N ALA A 10 -12.69 5.60 2.21
CA ALA A 10 -11.22 5.56 2.24
C ALA A 10 -10.63 6.90 1.84
N ARG A 11 -11.18 7.54 0.83
CA ARG A 11 -10.70 8.85 0.37
C ARG A 11 -10.90 9.94 1.41
N SER A 12 -11.88 9.77 2.29
CA SER A 12 -12.12 10.73 3.37
C SER A 12 -11.32 10.40 4.64
N GLY A 13 -10.45 9.39 4.60
CA GLY A 13 -9.54 9.09 5.70
C GLY A 13 -9.95 7.93 6.60
N ASN A 14 -10.94 7.15 6.21
CA ASN A 14 -11.39 6.02 7.00
C ASN A 14 -10.46 4.82 6.79
N THR A 15 -9.65 4.51 7.80
CA THR A 15 -8.66 3.43 7.69
C THR A 15 -9.29 2.04 7.63
N ARG A 16 -10.47 1.86 8.22
CA ARG A 16 -11.18 0.59 8.12
C ARG A 16 -11.59 0.32 6.68
N ALA A 17 -12.05 1.35 5.97
CA ALA A 17 -12.44 1.21 4.58
C ALA A 17 -11.23 0.83 3.73
N VAL A 18 -10.06 1.40 3.99
CA VAL A 18 -8.83 1.03 3.30
C VAL A 18 -8.52 -0.44 3.52
N GLY A 19 -8.60 -0.91 4.76
CA GLY A 19 -8.35 -2.32 5.08
C GLY A 19 -9.31 -3.26 4.36
N ARG A 20 -10.59 -2.90 4.31
CA ARG A 20 -11.59 -3.70 3.60
C ARG A 20 -11.29 -3.76 2.11
N LEU A 21 -10.92 -2.63 1.52
CA LEU A 21 -10.58 -2.59 0.09
C LEU A 21 -9.36 -3.43 -0.22
N LEU A 22 -8.33 -3.39 0.64
CA LEU A 22 -7.16 -4.22 0.45
C LEU A 22 -7.51 -5.71 0.49
N SER A 23 -8.40 -6.10 1.39
CA SER A 23 -8.87 -7.48 1.44
C SER A 23 -9.61 -7.86 0.17
N LEU A 24 -10.43 -6.97 -0.36
CA LEU A 24 -11.18 -7.24 -1.57
C LEU A 24 -10.27 -7.36 -2.79
N VAL A 25 -9.17 -6.60 -2.82
CA VAL A 25 -8.19 -6.69 -3.91
C VAL A 25 -7.53 -8.06 -3.93
N GLU A 26 -7.40 -8.71 -2.77
CA GLU A 26 -6.84 -10.05 -2.70
C GLU A 26 -7.87 -11.15 -2.96
N SER A 27 -9.11 -10.78 -3.17
CA SER A 27 -10.20 -11.73 -3.38
C SER A 27 -10.58 -11.79 -4.86
N ASP A 28 -11.62 -12.58 -5.16
CA ASP A 28 -12.15 -12.68 -6.52
C ASP A 28 -12.93 -11.42 -6.93
N ARG A 29 -13.12 -10.47 -6.00
CA ARG A 29 -13.74 -9.18 -6.29
C ARG A 29 -12.74 -8.12 -6.71
N ARG A 30 -11.51 -8.51 -6.99
CA ARG A 30 -10.46 -7.57 -7.39
C ARG A 30 -10.84 -6.69 -8.57
N ALA A 31 -11.44 -7.29 -9.60
CA ALA A 31 -11.81 -6.56 -10.81
C ALA A 31 -12.83 -5.46 -10.51
N GLU A 32 -13.77 -5.72 -9.60
CA GLU A 32 -14.77 -4.76 -9.19
C GLU A 32 -14.13 -3.54 -8.52
N VAL A 33 -13.17 -3.79 -7.63
CA VAL A 33 -12.47 -2.71 -6.95
C VAL A 33 -11.66 -1.88 -7.92
N LEU A 34 -10.91 -2.53 -8.82
CA LEU A 34 -10.08 -1.83 -9.78
C LEU A 34 -10.92 -0.98 -10.75
N ALA A 35 -12.10 -1.49 -11.13
CA ALA A 35 -12.98 -0.73 -12.00
C ALA A 35 -13.49 0.53 -11.32
N GLU A 36 -13.83 0.44 -10.03
CA GLU A 36 -14.34 1.59 -9.29
C GLU A 36 -13.26 2.61 -8.95
N VAL A 37 -12.03 2.15 -8.68
CA VAL A 37 -10.92 3.05 -8.40
C VAL A 37 -10.56 3.87 -9.64
N GLY A 38 -10.64 3.27 -10.81
CA GLY A 38 -10.30 3.95 -12.05
C GLY A 38 -8.80 4.12 -12.21
N SER A 39 -8.44 5.08 -13.05
CA SER A 39 -7.04 5.41 -13.33
C SER A 39 -6.57 6.52 -12.43
N VAL A 40 -5.48 6.27 -11.71
CA VAL A 40 -4.86 7.29 -10.88
C VAL A 40 -3.38 7.34 -11.24
N THR A 41 -2.88 8.54 -11.49
CA THR A 41 -1.47 8.72 -11.82
C THR A 41 -0.77 9.40 -10.64
N VAL A 42 0.09 8.65 -9.97
CA VAL A 42 0.93 9.17 -8.90
C VAL A 42 2.35 8.66 -9.12
N PRO A 43 3.36 9.43 -8.71
CA PRO A 43 4.73 8.92 -8.77
C PRO A 43 4.90 7.70 -7.88
N VAL A 44 5.60 6.70 -8.40
CA VAL A 44 5.90 5.49 -7.64
C VAL A 44 7.42 5.31 -7.63
N ILE A 45 7.97 5.20 -6.44
CA ILE A 45 9.41 4.99 -6.26
C ILE A 45 9.62 3.59 -5.71
N GLY A 46 10.39 2.77 -6.44
CA GLY A 46 10.74 1.45 -5.98
C GLY A 46 12.05 1.46 -5.22
N VAL A 47 12.07 0.82 -4.06
CA VAL A 47 13.30 0.65 -3.28
C VAL A 47 13.56 -0.84 -3.16
N THR A 48 14.69 -1.28 -3.68
CA THR A 48 15.04 -2.70 -3.67
C THR A 48 16.40 -2.89 -3.00
N GLY A 49 16.66 -4.13 -2.61
CA GLY A 49 17.92 -4.49 -1.99
C GLY A 49 17.72 -5.68 -1.06
N PRO A 50 18.82 -6.37 -0.74
CA PRO A 50 18.73 -7.50 0.18
C PRO A 50 18.38 -7.03 1.60
N PRO A 51 17.85 -7.92 2.44
CA PRO A 51 17.60 -7.59 3.85
C PRO A 51 18.88 -7.10 4.51
N GLY A 52 18.77 -6.08 5.35
CA GLY A 52 19.92 -5.53 6.04
C GLY A 52 20.72 -4.52 5.24
N ALA A 53 20.28 -4.17 4.03
CA ALA A 53 21.00 -3.19 3.20
C ALA A 53 20.56 -1.74 3.46
N GLY A 54 19.84 -1.50 4.55
CA GLY A 54 19.39 -0.15 4.88
C GLY A 54 18.14 0.31 4.19
N LYS A 55 17.37 -0.62 3.59
CA LYS A 55 16.13 -0.26 2.89
C LYS A 55 15.15 0.47 3.78
N SER A 56 14.94 -0.04 5.00
CA SER A 56 13.96 0.57 5.91
C SER A 56 14.36 1.98 6.29
N THR A 57 15.65 2.21 6.51
CA THR A 57 16.17 3.54 6.82
C THR A 57 15.99 4.48 5.64
N THR A 58 16.30 4.00 4.43
CA THR A 58 16.13 4.79 3.22
C THR A 58 14.66 5.18 3.01
N ILE A 59 13.76 4.21 3.21
CA ILE A 59 12.32 4.48 3.06
C ILE A 59 11.87 5.50 4.09
N ALA A 60 12.32 5.39 5.34
CA ALA A 60 11.94 6.33 6.39
C ALA A 60 12.40 7.75 6.06
N VAL A 61 13.61 7.90 5.52
CA VAL A 61 14.13 9.20 5.13
C VAL A 61 13.32 9.79 3.98
N LEU A 62 12.99 8.97 2.98
CA LEU A 62 12.18 9.43 1.85
C LEU A 62 10.78 9.86 2.30
N VAL A 63 10.15 9.07 3.15
CA VAL A 63 8.82 9.41 3.66
C VAL A 63 8.87 10.74 4.41
N ALA A 64 9.85 10.92 5.29
CA ALA A 64 9.99 12.15 6.04
C ALA A 64 10.18 13.35 5.11
N ALA A 65 11.03 13.21 4.10
CA ALA A 65 11.30 14.30 3.16
C ALA A 65 10.04 14.72 2.41
N TYR A 66 9.26 13.76 1.92
CA TYR A 66 8.03 14.08 1.20
C TYR A 66 6.98 14.67 2.13
N ARG A 67 6.89 14.17 3.37
CA ARG A 67 5.94 14.72 4.34
C ARG A 67 6.27 16.15 4.70
N GLU A 68 7.55 16.50 4.80
CA GLU A 68 7.96 17.89 5.06
C GLU A 68 7.53 18.83 3.94
N ARG A 69 7.37 18.31 2.74
CA ARG A 69 6.89 19.08 1.59
C ARG A 69 5.38 19.13 1.52
N GLY A 70 4.69 18.63 2.53
CA GLY A 70 3.24 18.63 2.57
C GLY A 70 2.58 17.55 1.72
N GLN A 71 3.34 16.57 1.25
CA GLN A 71 2.81 15.52 0.37
C GLN A 71 2.38 14.30 1.17
N ARG A 72 1.38 13.62 0.66
CA ARG A 72 0.89 12.39 1.26
C ARG A 72 1.67 11.22 0.68
N VAL A 73 2.03 10.28 1.55
CA VAL A 73 2.86 9.13 1.16
C VAL A 73 2.21 7.85 1.65
N ALA A 74 2.19 6.85 0.79
CA ALA A 74 1.81 5.50 1.18
C ALA A 74 2.99 4.58 0.93
N VAL A 75 3.18 3.61 1.81
CA VAL A 75 4.25 2.62 1.66
C VAL A 75 3.60 1.26 1.48
N LEU A 76 3.99 0.59 0.41
CA LEU A 76 3.60 -0.79 0.17
C LEU A 76 4.84 -1.67 0.32
N ALA A 77 4.86 -2.45 1.39
CA ALA A 77 5.98 -3.34 1.66
C ALA A 77 5.66 -4.73 1.12
N VAL A 78 6.58 -5.28 0.35
CA VAL A 78 6.47 -6.64 -0.15
C VAL A 78 7.67 -7.42 0.38
N ASP A 79 7.39 -8.49 1.12
CA ASP A 79 8.44 -9.31 1.69
C ASP A 79 8.64 -10.55 0.81
N PRO A 80 9.69 -10.59 0.03
CA PRO A 80 9.93 -11.73 -0.85
C PRO A 80 10.41 -12.97 -0.12
N SER A 81 10.81 -12.87 1.14
CA SER A 81 11.33 -13.99 1.91
C SER A 81 10.24 -14.82 2.57
N SER A 82 9.13 -14.37 2.58
CA SER A 82 8.02 -15.01 3.26
C SER A 82 7.67 -16.38 2.72
N PRO A 83 7.12 -16.96 3.33
CA PRO A 83 6.51 -17.74 3.34
C PRO A 83 6.46 -18.47 4.03
N TYR A 84 6.27 -18.07 4.39
CA TYR A 84 6.42 -18.59 4.92
C TYR A 84 7.05 -18.96 5.34
N SER A 85 7.23 -18.81 5.69
CA SER A 85 8.16 -18.81 6.24
C SER A 85 8.58 -18.33 6.57
N GLY A 86 8.33 -18.21 6.95
CA GLY A 86 9.15 -17.83 7.28
C GLY A 86 9.27 -17.10 7.46
N GLY A 87 8.93 -17.22 7.62
CA GLY A 87 9.42 -16.70 7.58
C GLY A 87 9.14 -16.15 7.56
N ALA A 88 8.82 -16.35 7.74
CA ALA A 88 8.92 -16.05 7.47
C ALA A 88 8.70 -15.78 7.36
N LEU A 89 8.34 -16.09 7.80
CA LEU A 89 8.51 -16.10 7.53
C LEU A 89 8.63 -16.12 7.57
N LEU A 90 8.48 -16.48 7.99
CA LEU A 90 9.00 -16.72 7.85
C LEU A 90 9.32 -16.56 7.87
#